data_3dfaab749c3648ddd3ddac557dc3f7d1
#
_entry.id   3dfaab749c3648ddd3ddac557dc3f7d1
#
_cell.length_a   1.000
_cell.length_b   1.000
_cell.length_c   1.000
_cell.angle_alpha   90.00
_cell.angle_beta   90.00
_cell.angle_gamma   90.00
#
_symmetry.space_group_name_H-M   'P 1'
#
loop_
_entity.id
_entity.type
_entity.pdbx_description
1 polymer ?
#
loop_
_entity_poly.entity_id
_entity_poly.type
_entity_poly.pdbx_seq_one_letter_code
_entity_poly.pdbx_strand_id
1 'polypeptide(L)' 'MKITVDEEKCCAGGQCVLAAPELFDQRDEDGVVVLLEPNPAPELHEGAREAAQICPAAAIAVEED' A
#
# COMPACT_ATOMS: atom_id res chain seq x y z
N MET A 1 1.39 -5.50 -12.88
CA MET A 1 1.89 -5.11 -11.53
C MET A 1 1.19 -5.92 -10.46
N LYS A 2 1.92 -6.33 -9.46
CA LYS A 2 1.36 -7.04 -8.30
C LYS A 2 1.83 -6.36 -7.02
N ILE A 3 0.91 -6.06 -6.13
CA ILE A 3 1.19 -5.43 -4.85
C ILE A 3 1.09 -6.46 -3.73
N THR A 4 2.05 -6.43 -2.82
CA THR A 4 2.06 -7.30 -1.65
C THR A 4 2.25 -6.42 -0.41
N VAL A 5 1.53 -6.73 0.65
CA VAL A 5 1.63 -5.99 1.91
C VAL A 5 1.98 -6.96 3.03
N ASP A 6 2.99 -6.59 3.83
CA ASP A 6 3.35 -7.31 5.04
C ASP A 6 2.77 -6.57 6.24
N GLU A 7 1.66 -7.03 6.74
CA GLU A 7 0.94 -6.36 7.83
C GLU A 7 1.77 -6.31 9.11
N GLU A 8 2.65 -7.26 9.32
CA GLU A 8 3.51 -7.29 10.50
C GLU A 8 4.53 -6.16 10.51
N LYS A 9 4.96 -5.72 9.32
CA LYS A 9 5.91 -4.62 9.18
C LYS A 9 5.24 -3.25 9.16
N CYS A 10 3.93 -3.20 8.93
CA CYS A 10 3.21 -1.93 8.83
C CYS A 10 3.28 -1.16 10.14
N CYS A 11 3.68 0.10 10.08
CA CYS A 11 3.79 0.95 11.26
C CYS A 11 2.49 1.70 11.59
N ALA A 12 1.43 1.40 10.87
CA ALA A 12 0.11 2.01 11.04
C ALA A 12 0.11 3.54 10.89
N GLY A 13 1.05 4.07 10.11
CA GLY A 13 1.20 5.51 9.92
C GLY A 13 0.23 6.14 8.93
N GLY A 14 -0.40 5.32 8.09
CA GLY A 14 -1.41 5.80 7.14
C GLY A 14 -0.88 6.49 5.89
N GLN A 15 0.44 6.58 5.70
CA GLN A 15 1.01 7.27 4.54
C GLN A 15 0.59 6.63 3.22
N CYS A 16 0.53 5.30 3.17
CA CYS A 16 0.14 4.60 1.95
C CYS A 16 -1.31 4.89 1.56
N VAL A 17 -2.18 5.05 2.53
CA VAL A 17 -3.58 5.40 2.28
C VAL A 17 -3.68 6.80 1.70
N LEU A 18 -2.87 7.73 2.20
CA LEU A 18 -2.84 9.09 1.67
C LEU A 18 -2.30 9.14 0.24
N ALA A 19 -1.30 8.31 -0.07
CA ALA A 19 -0.70 8.28 -1.40
C ALA A 19 -1.59 7.59 -2.43
N ALA A 20 -2.28 6.51 -2.03
CA ALA A 20 -3.08 5.72 -2.96
C ALA A 20 -4.36 5.21 -2.28
N PRO A 21 -5.34 6.10 -2.06
CA PRO A 21 -6.58 5.73 -1.37
C PRO A 21 -7.43 4.70 -2.13
N GLU A 22 -7.25 4.60 -3.45
CA GLU A 22 -7.94 3.59 -4.25
C GLU A 22 -7.37 2.19 -4.04
N LEU A 23 -6.13 2.08 -3.56
CA LEU A 23 -5.44 0.81 -3.45
C LEU A 23 -5.35 0.31 -2.01
N PHE A 24 -5.39 1.21 -1.05
CA PHE A 24 -5.18 0.88 0.36
C PHE A 24 -6.22 1.54 1.25
N ASP A 25 -6.55 0.82 2.31
CA ASP A 25 -7.37 1.36 3.39
C ASP A 25 -6.66 1.05 4.71
N GLN A 26 -7.24 1.47 5.80
CA GLN A 26 -6.63 1.32 7.11
C GLN A 26 -7.68 0.74 8.06
N ARG A 27 -7.30 -0.29 8.82
CA ARG A 27 -8.21 -0.89 9.79
C ARG A 27 -8.42 0.06 10.97
N ASP A 28 -9.68 0.16 11.42
CA ASP A 28 -10.02 1.01 12.56
C ASP A 28 -9.44 0.49 13.87
N GLU A 29 -9.25 -0.82 13.97
CA GLU A 29 -8.83 -1.49 15.20
C GLU A 29 -7.39 -1.16 15.58
N ASP A 30 -6.49 -1.17 14.61
CA ASP A 30 -5.05 -1.03 14.87
C ASP A 30 -4.35 -0.11 13.87
N GLY A 31 -5.07 0.40 12.88
CA GLY A 31 -4.51 1.29 11.87
C GLY A 31 -3.64 0.60 10.83
N VAL A 32 -3.59 -0.73 10.84
CA VAL A 32 -2.79 -1.49 9.88
C VAL A 32 -3.41 -1.39 8.49
N VAL A 33 -2.56 -1.31 7.48
CA VAL A 33 -2.98 -1.16 6.09
C VAL A 33 -3.75 -2.39 5.60
N VAL A 34 -4.79 -2.12 4.79
CA VAL A 34 -5.56 -3.16 4.09
C VAL A 34 -5.35 -2.96 2.60
N LEU A 35 -4.95 -4.00 1.90
CA LEU A 35 -4.77 -3.97 0.45
C LEU A 35 -6.12 -4.19 -0.23
N LEU A 36 -6.60 -3.19 -0.96
CA LEU A 36 -7.88 -3.24 -1.65
C LEU A 36 -7.77 -3.83 -3.04
N GLU A 37 -6.67 -3.55 -3.74
CA GLU A 37 -6.49 -3.98 -5.12
C GLU A 37 -5.06 -4.48 -5.36
N PRO A 38 -4.83 -5.81 -5.33
CA PRO A 38 -3.48 -6.36 -5.52
C PRO A 38 -2.97 -6.26 -6.96
N ASN A 39 -3.86 -6.12 -7.92
CA ASN A 39 -3.49 -6.01 -9.34
C ASN A 39 -4.11 -4.74 -9.93
N PRO A 40 -3.56 -3.56 -9.62
CA PRO A 40 -4.18 -2.30 -10.01
C PRO A 40 -4.11 -2.04 -11.50
N ALA A 41 -5.09 -1.28 -12.00
CA ALA A 41 -5.09 -0.81 -13.37
C ALA A 41 -3.86 0.09 -13.62
N PRO A 42 -3.40 0.22 -14.88
CA PRO A 42 -2.22 1.02 -15.19
C PRO A 42 -2.24 2.46 -14.67
N GLU A 43 -3.40 3.09 -14.64
CA GLU A 43 -3.52 4.46 -14.15
C GLU A 43 -3.26 4.60 -12.65
N LEU A 44 -3.28 3.48 -11.93
CA LEU A 44 -3.03 3.46 -10.49
C LEU A 44 -1.60 3.04 -10.13
N HIS A 45 -0.79 2.66 -11.12
CA HIS A 45 0.57 2.17 -10.88
C HIS A 45 1.47 3.21 -10.21
N GLU A 46 1.34 4.46 -10.59
CA GLU A 46 2.15 5.52 -10.00
C GLU A 46 1.88 5.68 -8.51
N GLY A 47 0.60 5.65 -8.13
CA GLY A 47 0.23 5.70 -6.71
C GLY A 47 0.75 4.51 -5.94
N ALA A 48 0.74 3.32 -6.53
CA ALA A 48 1.27 2.12 -5.91
C ALA A 48 2.77 2.24 -5.64
N ARG A 49 3.53 2.74 -6.60
CA ARG A 49 4.98 2.95 -6.44
C ARG A 49 5.26 3.99 -5.36
N GLU A 50 4.50 5.06 -5.33
CA GLU A 50 4.65 6.10 -4.33
C GLU A 50 4.37 5.56 -2.93
N ALA A 51 3.29 4.79 -2.77
CA ALA A 51 2.97 4.18 -1.49
C ALA A 51 4.10 3.27 -0.99
N ALA A 52 4.68 2.48 -1.89
CA ALA A 52 5.80 1.61 -1.53
C ALA A 52 7.03 2.40 -1.10
N GLN A 53 7.28 3.55 -1.73
CA GLN A 53 8.44 4.39 -1.41
C GLN A 53 8.29 5.09 -0.06
N ILE A 54 7.10 5.58 0.25
CA ILE A 54 6.89 6.36 1.47
C ILE A 54 6.61 5.51 2.71
N CYS A 55 6.39 4.21 2.55
CA CYS A 55 6.16 3.34 3.70
C CYS A 55 7.46 3.23 4.51
N PRO A 56 7.53 3.79 5.73
CA PRO A 56 8.78 3.81 6.49
C PRO A 56 9.22 2.43 6.97
N ALA A 57 8.29 1.49 7.06
CA ALA A 57 8.59 0.13 7.48
C ALA A 57 8.88 -0.83 6.32
N ALA A 58 8.83 -0.34 5.08
CA ALA A 58 8.97 -1.16 3.88
C ALA A 58 8.00 -2.34 3.85
N ALA A 59 6.78 -2.10 4.33
CA ALA A 59 5.74 -3.14 4.41
C ALA A 59 5.08 -3.41 3.07
N ILE A 60 5.26 -2.53 2.09
CA ILE A 60 4.61 -2.64 0.78
C ILE A 60 5.65 -2.98 -0.27
N ALA A 61 5.40 -4.04 -1.03
CA ALA A 61 6.24 -4.45 -2.13
C ALA A 61 5.44 -4.39 -3.44
N VAL A 62 6.07 -3.90 -4.49
CA VAL A 62 5.47 -3.80 -5.82
C VAL A 62 6.31 -4.59 -6.79
N GLU A 63 5.70 -5.57 -7.46
CA GLU A 63 6.35 -6.33 -8.52
C GLU A 63 5.82 -5.85 -9.86
N GLU A 64 6.72 -5.40 -10.72
CA GLU A 64 6.39 -4.95 -12.06
C GLU A 64 6.84 -5.99 -13.08
N ASP A 65 5.99 -6.26 -14.07
CA ASP A 65 6.31 -7.20 -15.14
C ASP A 65 7.30 -6.63 -16.13
#